data_c4f08edc8f5c57943992dffa0fa4d318
#
_entry.id   c4f08edc8f5c57943992dffa0fa4d318
#
_cell.length_a   1.000
_cell.length_b   1.000
_cell.length_c   1.000
_cell.angle_alpha   90.00
_cell.angle_beta   90.00
_cell.angle_gamma   90.00
#
_symmetry.space_group_name_H-M   'P 1'
#
loop_
_entity.id
_entity.type
_entity.pdbx_description
1 polymer ?
#
loop_
_entity_poly.entity_id
_entity_poly.type
_entity_poly.pdbx_seq_one_letter_code
_entity_poly.pdbx_strand_id
1 'polypeptide(L)'
;MDLSQVRAICEAAMREYGMPARIRTDNGAPFAGTGLLGLSKLSLGWMKLGIVHERIQAGRPQQNGRHERMHRTLKEDTTKPPAASLPAQQSRFDNFRYVFNNERPHEGLNNQVPASLYIPNSIRLPRKLPEFNYPKGLLLQRVNNSGDISWHKTRIFISEVFRFEELAFELVTPGFYRVYFRDMEIGGLNEEELRFRAARRLT
;
A
#
# COMPACT_ATOMS: atom_id res chain seq x y z
N MET A 1 3.32 8.15 -13.72
CA MET A 1 4.44 7.78 -12.83
C MET A 1 4.50 6.27 -12.79
N ASP A 2 5.66 5.69 -13.06
CA ASP A 2 5.83 4.24 -13.09
C ASP A 2 5.86 3.65 -11.67
N LEU A 3 5.44 2.38 -11.54
CA LEU A 3 5.41 1.64 -10.26
C LEU A 3 6.78 1.61 -9.58
N SER A 4 7.85 1.44 -10.35
CA SER A 4 9.22 1.38 -9.83
C SER A 4 9.66 2.71 -9.22
N GLN A 5 9.30 3.82 -9.83
CA GLN A 5 9.59 5.18 -9.34
C GLN A 5 8.84 5.47 -8.05
N VAL A 6 7.54 5.16 -7.99
CA VAL A 6 6.74 5.37 -6.78
C VAL A 6 7.28 4.53 -5.63
N ARG A 7 7.62 3.27 -5.90
CA ARG A 7 8.23 2.39 -4.90
C ARG A 7 9.54 2.96 -4.36
N ALA A 8 10.44 3.41 -5.23
CA ALA A 8 11.72 4.00 -4.85
C ALA A 8 11.54 5.24 -3.97
N ILE A 9 10.58 6.11 -4.30
CA ILE A 9 10.26 7.32 -3.51
C ILE A 9 9.73 6.92 -2.13
N CYS A 10 8.79 5.96 -2.04
CA CYS A 10 8.27 5.49 -0.77
C CYS A 10 9.37 4.85 0.09
N GLU A 11 10.24 4.03 -0.50
CA GLU A 11 11.36 3.42 0.21
C GLU A 11 12.38 4.46 0.71
N ALA A 12 12.66 5.50 -0.08
CA ALA A 12 13.53 6.60 0.35
C ALA A 12 12.94 7.33 1.56
N ALA A 13 11.64 7.66 1.51
CA ALA A 13 10.94 8.25 2.64
C ALA A 13 10.95 7.35 3.88
N MET A 14 10.76 6.04 3.71
CA MET A 14 10.82 5.08 4.82
C MET A 14 12.22 4.95 5.44
N ARG A 15 13.28 5.16 4.64
CA ARG A 15 14.66 5.19 5.16
C ARG A 15 14.94 6.45 5.95
N GLU A 16 14.40 7.59 5.51
CA GLU A 16 14.58 8.91 6.15
C GLU A 16 13.75 8.99 7.45
N TYR A 17 12.48 8.64 7.40
CA TYR A 17 11.51 8.88 8.48
C TYR A 17 11.11 7.63 9.27
N GLY A 18 11.62 6.45 8.91
CA GLY A 18 11.15 5.17 9.44
C GLY A 18 9.88 4.65 8.74
N MET A 19 9.56 3.38 8.96
CA MET A 19 8.40 2.77 8.34
C MET A 19 7.09 3.26 8.97
N PRO A 20 6.10 3.70 8.19
CA PRO A 20 4.80 4.04 8.71
C PRO A 20 4.03 2.78 9.10
N ALA A 21 3.20 2.86 10.16
CA ALA A 21 2.27 1.77 10.48
C ALA A 21 1.16 1.65 9.43
N ARG A 22 0.79 2.79 8.80
CA ARG A 22 -0.29 2.87 7.81
C ARG A 22 0.07 3.84 6.70
N ILE A 23 -0.36 3.52 5.48
CA ILE A 23 -0.27 4.42 4.32
C ILE A 23 -1.68 4.59 3.76
N ARG A 24 -2.13 5.84 3.69
CA ARG A 24 -3.40 6.18 3.03
C ARG A 24 -3.15 6.72 1.64
N THR A 25 -3.89 6.20 0.65
CA THR A 25 -3.79 6.64 -0.74
C THR A 25 -5.17 6.87 -1.34
N ASP A 26 -5.19 7.49 -2.51
CA ASP A 26 -6.36 7.46 -3.40
C ASP A 26 -6.54 6.06 -4.02
N ASN A 27 -7.54 5.95 -4.91
CA ASN A 27 -7.84 4.71 -5.62
C ASN A 27 -7.19 4.66 -7.01
N GLY A 28 -6.26 5.56 -7.31
CA GLY A 28 -5.55 5.62 -8.58
C GLY A 28 -4.37 4.65 -8.66
N ALA A 29 -3.94 4.34 -9.90
CA ALA A 29 -2.70 3.62 -10.12
C ALA A 29 -1.49 4.49 -9.71
N PRO A 30 -0.43 3.90 -9.16
CA PRO A 30 -0.16 2.49 -8.94
C PRO A 30 -0.62 1.95 -7.58
N PHE A 31 -1.34 2.74 -6.78
CA PHE A 31 -1.73 2.38 -5.41
C PHE A 31 -2.84 1.34 -5.37
N ALA A 32 -3.77 1.41 -6.31
CA ALA A 32 -4.85 0.45 -6.45
C ALA A 32 -4.79 -0.25 -7.82
N GLY A 33 -5.22 -1.51 -7.84
CA GLY A 33 -5.43 -2.31 -9.05
C GLY A 33 -6.92 -2.51 -9.34
N THR A 34 -7.20 -3.01 -10.54
CA THR A 34 -8.56 -3.39 -10.96
C THR A 34 -8.93 -4.82 -10.54
N GLY A 35 -7.93 -5.61 -10.13
CA GLY A 35 -8.10 -7.02 -9.75
C GLY A 35 -8.66 -7.24 -8.34
N LEU A 36 -8.34 -8.40 -7.80
CA LEU A 36 -8.84 -8.90 -6.52
C LEU A 36 -8.68 -7.87 -5.40
N LEU A 37 -9.77 -7.53 -4.73
CA LEU A 37 -9.84 -6.53 -3.65
C LEU A 37 -9.27 -5.15 -4.00
N GLY A 38 -8.99 -4.90 -5.29
CA GLY A 38 -8.32 -3.69 -5.76
C GLY A 38 -6.85 -3.59 -5.32
N LEU A 39 -6.22 -4.72 -4.99
CA LEU A 39 -4.81 -4.77 -4.63
C LEU A 39 -3.92 -4.49 -5.85
N SER A 40 -2.80 -3.83 -5.59
CA SER A 40 -1.71 -3.63 -6.54
C SER A 40 -0.45 -4.32 -6.03
N LYS A 41 0.55 -4.49 -6.90
CA LYS A 41 1.87 -4.99 -6.46
C LYS A 41 2.54 -4.09 -5.42
N LEU A 42 2.24 -2.80 -5.45
CA LEU A 42 2.76 -1.85 -4.46
C LEU A 42 2.11 -2.08 -3.10
N SER A 43 0.77 -2.15 -3.05
CA SER A 43 0.04 -2.42 -1.81
C SER A 43 0.42 -3.79 -1.22
N LEU A 44 0.59 -4.80 -2.07
CA LEU A 44 1.08 -6.11 -1.64
C LEU A 44 2.49 -6.03 -1.02
N GLY A 45 3.38 -5.23 -1.62
CA GLY A 45 4.70 -4.97 -1.07
C GLY A 45 4.65 -4.33 0.32
N TRP A 46 3.77 -3.36 0.53
CA TRP A 46 3.55 -2.75 1.85
C TRP A 46 3.00 -3.72 2.88
N MET A 47 2.04 -4.56 2.50
CA MET A 47 1.53 -5.62 3.38
C MET A 47 2.62 -6.60 3.79
N LYS A 48 3.56 -6.91 2.87
CA LYS A 48 4.73 -7.76 3.17
C LYS A 48 5.72 -7.10 4.16
N LEU A 49 5.69 -5.79 4.27
CA LEU A 49 6.43 -5.01 5.27
C LEU A 49 5.65 -4.81 6.58
N GLY A 50 4.43 -5.32 6.69
CA GLY A 50 3.56 -5.11 7.85
C GLY A 50 2.88 -3.73 7.88
N ILE A 51 2.88 -3.00 6.75
CA ILE A 51 2.24 -1.70 6.62
C ILE A 51 0.78 -1.88 6.21
N VAL A 52 -0.15 -1.30 6.96
CA VAL A 52 -1.57 -1.31 6.60
C VAL A 52 -1.83 -0.30 5.48
N HIS A 53 -2.33 -0.78 4.36
CA HIS A 53 -2.74 0.08 3.26
C HIS A 53 -4.21 0.47 3.39
N GLU A 54 -4.47 1.74 3.61
CA GLU A 54 -5.80 2.32 3.66
C GLU A 54 -6.08 3.06 2.34
N ARG A 55 -7.28 2.87 1.80
CA ARG A 55 -7.74 3.63 0.63
C ARG A 55 -8.87 4.55 1.03
N ILE A 56 -8.92 5.74 0.44
CA ILE A 56 -10.08 6.62 0.59
C ILE A 56 -11.33 5.93 0.04
N GLN A 57 -12.47 6.19 0.64
CA GLN A 57 -13.75 5.67 0.16
C GLN A 57 -14.05 6.26 -1.22
N ALA A 58 -14.59 5.41 -2.12
CA ALA A 58 -15.01 5.87 -3.44
C ALA A 58 -16.03 7.02 -3.31
N GLY A 59 -15.83 8.09 -4.07
CA GLY A 59 -16.70 9.28 -4.02
C GLY A 59 -16.47 10.21 -2.81
N ARG A 60 -15.43 9.98 -1.99
CA ARG A 60 -15.11 10.84 -0.84
C ARG A 60 -13.71 11.46 -0.94
N PRO A 61 -13.45 12.35 -1.92
CA PRO A 61 -12.15 13.00 -2.08
C PRO A 61 -11.75 13.82 -0.85
N GLN A 62 -12.72 14.29 -0.04
CA GLN A 62 -12.47 15.06 1.19
C GLN A 62 -11.56 14.32 2.17
N GLN A 63 -11.54 12.99 2.14
CA GLN A 63 -10.63 12.18 2.98
C GLN A 63 -9.15 12.42 2.63
N ASN A 64 -8.86 12.98 1.44
CA ASN A 64 -7.52 13.37 1.00
C ASN A 64 -7.31 14.90 0.97
N GLY A 65 -8.27 15.68 1.45
CA GLY A 65 -8.28 17.14 1.32
C GLY A 65 -7.08 17.87 1.97
N ARG A 66 -6.45 17.28 3.01
CA ARG A 66 -5.20 17.83 3.59
C ARG A 66 -4.04 17.72 2.61
N HIS A 67 -3.93 16.61 1.92
CA HIS A 67 -2.91 16.36 0.91
C HIS A 67 -3.11 17.25 -0.32
N GLU A 68 -4.35 17.38 -0.79
CA GLU A 68 -4.70 18.28 -1.89
C GLU A 68 -4.36 19.74 -1.57
N ARG A 69 -4.63 20.19 -0.36
CA ARG A 69 -4.33 21.54 0.11
C ARG A 69 -2.81 21.80 0.15
N MET A 70 -2.04 20.84 0.68
CA MET A 70 -0.57 20.92 0.67
C MET A 70 -0.03 20.96 -0.76
N HIS A 71 -0.54 20.13 -1.67
CA HIS A 71 -0.15 20.15 -3.08
C HIS A 71 -0.45 21.46 -3.79
N ARG A 72 -1.59 22.10 -3.48
CA ARG A 72 -1.92 23.42 -4.03
C ARG A 72 -0.90 24.46 -3.57
N THR A 73 -0.62 24.54 -2.28
CA THR A 73 0.39 25.45 -1.73
C THR A 73 1.77 25.19 -2.34
N LEU A 74 2.19 23.92 -2.42
CA LEU A 74 3.45 23.55 -3.06
C LEU A 74 3.54 24.08 -4.50
N LYS A 75 2.49 23.89 -5.30
CA LYS A 75 2.46 24.39 -6.70
C LYS A 75 2.52 25.92 -6.77
N GLU A 76 1.78 26.59 -5.91
CA GLU A 76 1.78 28.07 -5.87
C GLU A 76 3.15 28.63 -5.51
N ASP A 77 3.79 28.07 -4.49
CA ASP A 77 5.06 28.59 -3.96
C ASP A 77 6.28 28.21 -4.81
N THR A 78 6.23 27.10 -5.56
CA THR A 78 7.43 26.55 -6.20
C THR A 78 7.40 26.49 -7.71
N THR A 79 6.21 26.50 -8.35
CA THR A 79 6.08 26.30 -9.79
C THR A 79 5.54 27.51 -10.55
N LYS A 80 5.35 28.64 -9.89
CA LYS A 80 4.83 29.88 -10.51
C LYS A 80 5.74 31.08 -10.22
N PRO A 81 6.72 31.35 -11.07
CA PRO A 81 7.14 30.61 -12.26
C PRO A 81 7.96 29.35 -11.91
N PRO A 82 8.03 28.34 -12.80
CA PRO A 82 8.91 27.19 -12.59
C PRO A 82 10.39 27.61 -12.65
N ALA A 83 11.25 26.80 -12.03
CA ALA A 83 12.67 27.04 -12.11
C ALA A 83 13.24 26.70 -13.51
N ALA A 84 14.38 27.28 -13.87
CA ALA A 84 14.99 27.11 -15.18
C ALA A 84 15.59 25.72 -15.42
N SER A 85 15.77 24.89 -14.39
CA SER A 85 16.32 23.54 -14.51
C SER A 85 15.75 22.61 -13.44
N LEU A 86 15.83 21.30 -13.68
CA LEU A 86 15.38 20.30 -12.70
C LEU A 86 16.11 20.39 -11.36
N PRO A 87 17.45 20.55 -11.29
CA PRO A 87 18.13 20.73 -10.01
C PRO A 87 17.65 21.98 -9.25
N ALA A 88 17.46 23.10 -9.96
CA ALA A 88 16.95 24.31 -9.35
C ALA A 88 15.48 24.14 -8.87
N GLN A 89 14.66 23.41 -9.61
CA GLN A 89 13.30 23.09 -9.19
C GLN A 89 13.30 22.19 -7.97
N GLN A 90 14.18 21.18 -7.91
CA GLN A 90 14.33 20.33 -6.73
C GLN A 90 14.75 21.12 -5.50
N SER A 91 15.70 22.05 -5.64
CA SER A 91 16.10 22.93 -4.55
C SER A 91 14.95 23.78 -4.01
N ARG A 92 14.04 24.26 -4.88
CA ARG A 92 12.81 24.95 -4.44
C ARG A 92 11.87 24.02 -3.67
N PHE A 93 11.71 22.77 -4.11
CA PHE A 93 10.90 21.79 -3.39
C PHE A 93 11.49 21.44 -2.03
N ASP A 94 12.82 21.31 -1.94
CA ASP A 94 13.52 21.02 -0.69
C ASP A 94 13.39 22.18 0.30
N ASN A 95 13.54 23.42 -0.17
CA ASN A 95 13.29 24.62 0.64
C ASN A 95 11.83 24.71 1.09
N PHE A 96 10.88 24.49 0.19
CA PHE A 96 9.45 24.42 0.55
C PHE A 96 9.19 23.40 1.63
N ARG A 97 9.73 22.18 1.48
CA ARG A 97 9.60 21.09 2.47
C ARG A 97 10.15 21.51 3.83
N TYR A 98 11.31 22.19 3.83
CA TYR A 98 11.90 22.67 5.08
C TYR A 98 11.03 23.71 5.76
N VAL A 99 10.66 24.78 5.04
CA VAL A 99 9.82 25.87 5.57
C VAL A 99 8.45 25.33 6.02
N PHE A 100 7.79 24.50 5.20
CA PHE A 100 6.49 23.94 5.51
C PHE A 100 6.49 23.11 6.79
N ASN A 101 7.53 22.32 7.01
CA ASN A 101 7.60 21.42 8.15
C ASN A 101 8.20 22.07 9.42
N ASN A 102 9.12 23.01 9.29
CA ASN A 102 9.91 23.50 10.42
C ASN A 102 9.62 24.95 10.81
N GLU A 103 9.08 25.77 9.91
CA GLU A 103 8.90 27.19 10.15
C GLU A 103 7.44 27.63 10.08
N ARG A 104 6.63 27.00 9.22
CA ARG A 104 5.24 27.43 8.99
C ARG A 104 4.30 26.87 10.06
N PRO A 105 3.64 27.73 10.86
CA PRO A 105 2.60 27.31 11.79
C PRO A 105 1.35 26.81 11.04
N HIS A 106 0.72 25.78 11.56
CA HIS A 106 -0.50 25.22 10.99
C HIS A 106 -1.66 25.34 11.98
N GLU A 107 -2.74 25.99 11.58
CA GLU A 107 -3.96 26.13 12.38
C GLU A 107 -4.50 24.77 12.87
N GLY A 108 -4.52 23.76 11.99
CA GLY A 108 -4.94 22.40 12.34
C GLY A 108 -4.02 21.65 13.30
N LEU A 109 -2.88 22.26 13.69
CA LEU A 109 -1.92 21.78 14.69
C LEU A 109 -1.79 22.78 15.85
N ASN A 110 -2.82 23.55 16.13
CA ASN A 110 -2.82 24.61 17.16
C ASN A 110 -1.66 25.62 16.97
N ASN A 111 -1.46 26.03 15.71
CA ASN A 111 -0.38 26.94 15.31
C ASN A 111 1.05 26.44 15.60
N GLN A 112 1.20 25.12 15.74
CA GLN A 112 2.52 24.51 15.84
C GLN A 112 3.04 24.12 14.45
N VAL A 113 4.37 23.98 14.34
CA VAL A 113 5.00 23.47 13.12
C VAL A 113 4.95 21.93 13.09
N PRO A 114 4.77 21.29 11.94
CA PRO A 114 4.68 19.82 11.84
C PRO A 114 5.85 19.09 12.48
N ALA A 115 7.06 19.61 12.35
CA ALA A 115 8.27 18.97 12.87
C ALA A 115 8.30 18.88 14.40
N SER A 116 7.64 19.82 15.11
CA SER A 116 7.57 19.78 16.57
C SER A 116 6.69 18.64 17.13
N LEU A 117 5.77 18.15 16.29
CA LEU A 117 4.84 17.08 16.64
C LEU A 117 5.22 15.74 16.03
N TYR A 118 6.11 15.75 15.03
CA TYR A 118 6.46 14.54 14.32
C TYR A 118 7.53 13.75 15.09
N ILE A 119 7.19 12.52 15.44
CA ILE A 119 8.13 11.57 16.03
C ILE A 119 8.48 10.52 14.96
N PRO A 120 9.74 10.46 14.48
CA PRO A 120 10.16 9.45 13.54
C PRO A 120 9.93 8.05 14.10
N ASN A 121 9.42 7.13 13.28
CA ASN A 121 9.28 5.76 13.70
C ASN A 121 10.67 5.11 13.86
N SER A 122 10.88 4.40 14.95
CA SER A 122 12.11 3.66 15.21
C SER A 122 12.27 2.43 14.31
N ILE A 123 11.16 1.91 13.75
CA ILE A 123 11.18 0.75 12.85
C ILE A 123 11.78 1.17 11.51
N ARG A 124 12.93 0.60 11.19
CA ARG A 124 13.63 0.89 9.93
C ARG A 124 13.19 -0.03 8.81
N LEU A 125 13.27 0.47 7.57
CA LEU A 125 13.03 -0.37 6.39
C LEU A 125 14.03 -1.53 6.36
N PRO A 126 13.57 -2.79 6.40
CA PRO A 126 14.47 -3.95 6.44
C PRO A 126 15.15 -4.13 5.08
N ARG A 127 16.39 -4.64 5.09
CA ARG A 127 17.15 -4.96 3.86
C ARG A 127 16.54 -6.14 3.09
N LYS A 128 15.90 -7.07 3.79
CA LYS A 128 15.16 -8.20 3.23
C LYS A 128 13.74 -8.19 3.78
N LEU A 129 12.79 -8.61 2.97
CA LEU A 129 11.40 -8.76 3.44
C LEU A 129 11.36 -9.71 4.64
N PRO A 130 10.60 -9.38 5.69
CA PRO A 130 10.43 -10.27 6.84
C PRO A 130 9.80 -11.59 6.39
N GLU A 131 10.30 -12.68 6.91
CA GLU A 131 9.65 -13.98 6.76
C GLU A 131 8.26 -13.93 7.40
N PHE A 132 7.32 -14.59 6.77
CA PHE A 132 5.99 -14.74 7.30
C PHE A 132 5.64 -16.22 7.36
N ASN A 133 5.36 -16.69 8.56
CA ASN A 133 4.98 -18.07 8.79
C ASN A 133 3.50 -18.14 9.10
N TYR A 134 2.76 -18.88 8.30
CA TYR A 134 1.36 -19.16 8.59
C TYR A 134 1.20 -20.05 9.82
N PRO A 135 0.10 -19.91 10.57
CA PRO A 135 -0.24 -20.83 11.66
C PRO A 135 -0.22 -22.29 11.20
N LYS A 136 0.17 -23.20 12.11
CA LYS A 136 0.12 -24.64 11.84
C LYS A 136 -1.30 -25.09 11.57
N GLY A 137 -1.47 -26.06 10.69
CA GLY A 137 -2.77 -26.66 10.37
C GLY A 137 -3.48 -26.05 9.15
N LEU A 138 -2.95 -24.98 8.56
CA LEU A 138 -3.44 -24.45 7.29
C LEU A 138 -2.81 -25.19 6.12
N LEU A 139 -3.58 -25.39 5.04
CA LEU A 139 -3.04 -25.86 3.77
C LEU A 139 -2.39 -24.68 3.06
N LEU A 140 -1.18 -24.88 2.54
CA LEU A 140 -0.45 -23.84 1.84
C LEU A 140 -0.37 -24.15 0.34
N GLN A 141 -0.64 -23.15 -0.50
CA GLN A 141 -0.55 -23.25 -1.96
C GLN A 141 0.17 -22.05 -2.53
N ARG A 142 1.10 -22.30 -3.43
CA ARG A 142 1.81 -21.24 -4.14
C ARG A 142 1.09 -20.88 -5.44
N VAL A 143 0.88 -19.58 -5.63
CA VAL A 143 0.30 -19.06 -6.88
C VAL A 143 1.35 -19.09 -7.99
N ASN A 144 0.98 -19.64 -9.14
CA ASN A 144 1.86 -19.72 -10.30
C ASN A 144 1.96 -18.38 -11.07
N ASN A 145 2.69 -18.39 -12.19
CA ASN A 145 2.87 -17.21 -13.04
C ASN A 145 1.57 -16.69 -13.68
N SER A 146 0.55 -17.53 -13.84
CA SER A 146 -0.75 -17.14 -14.43
C SER A 146 -1.75 -16.65 -13.38
N GLY A 147 -1.39 -16.69 -12.09
CA GLY A 147 -2.31 -16.32 -11.01
C GLY A 147 -3.16 -17.47 -10.48
N ASP A 148 -2.84 -18.73 -10.87
CA ASP A 148 -3.57 -19.92 -10.46
C ASP A 148 -2.85 -20.65 -9.32
N ILE A 149 -3.62 -21.44 -8.57
CA ILE A 149 -3.12 -22.50 -7.68
C ILE A 149 -3.41 -23.87 -8.29
N SER A 150 -2.69 -24.90 -7.83
CA SER A 150 -2.99 -26.29 -8.15
C SER A 150 -3.80 -26.92 -7.02
N TRP A 151 -5.06 -27.22 -7.27
CA TRP A 151 -5.96 -27.85 -6.30
C TRP A 151 -6.40 -29.21 -6.84
N HIS A 152 -6.01 -30.30 -6.19
CA HIS A 152 -6.27 -31.68 -6.65
C HIS A 152 -6.01 -31.89 -8.17
N LYS A 153 -4.84 -31.41 -8.66
CA LYS A 153 -4.45 -31.46 -10.07
C LYS A 153 -5.25 -30.54 -11.01
N THR A 154 -6.23 -29.80 -10.50
CA THR A 154 -6.99 -28.81 -11.25
C THR A 154 -6.43 -27.41 -10.99
N ARG A 155 -6.40 -26.55 -12.02
CA ARG A 155 -5.99 -25.15 -11.87
C ARG A 155 -7.19 -24.30 -11.47
N ILE A 156 -7.04 -23.53 -10.41
CA ILE A 156 -8.07 -22.58 -9.96
C ILE A 156 -7.44 -21.18 -9.97
N PHE A 157 -8.02 -20.28 -10.74
CA PHE A 157 -7.56 -18.90 -10.82
C PHE A 157 -7.90 -18.15 -9.52
N ILE A 158 -6.90 -17.50 -8.96
CA ILE A 158 -7.03 -16.62 -7.79
C ILE A 158 -6.88 -15.17 -8.22
N SER A 159 -5.67 -14.77 -8.60
CA SER A 159 -5.38 -13.43 -9.12
C SER A 159 -3.91 -13.31 -9.53
N GLU A 160 -3.64 -12.54 -10.56
CA GLU A 160 -2.29 -12.23 -11.00
C GLU A 160 -1.49 -11.39 -9.99
N VAL A 161 -2.16 -10.64 -9.11
CA VAL A 161 -1.48 -9.82 -8.10
C VAL A 161 -0.68 -10.69 -7.13
N PHE A 162 -1.12 -11.92 -6.88
CA PHE A 162 -0.45 -12.88 -5.98
C PHE A 162 0.55 -13.81 -6.68
N ARG A 163 0.95 -13.55 -7.91
CA ARG A 163 1.96 -14.37 -8.60
C ARG A 163 3.16 -14.63 -7.71
N PHE A 164 3.53 -15.92 -7.56
CA PHE A 164 4.64 -16.43 -6.76
C PHE A 164 4.51 -16.24 -5.25
N GLU A 165 3.37 -15.74 -4.77
CA GLU A 165 3.08 -15.67 -3.35
C GLU A 165 2.49 -16.99 -2.84
N GLU A 166 2.67 -17.25 -1.56
CA GLU A 166 2.06 -18.36 -0.87
C GLU A 166 0.76 -17.90 -0.21
N LEU A 167 -0.30 -18.68 -0.36
CA LEU A 167 -1.61 -18.45 0.22
C LEU A 167 -1.93 -19.59 1.20
N ALA A 168 -2.64 -19.25 2.27
CA ALA A 168 -3.11 -20.22 3.23
C ALA A 168 -4.62 -20.48 3.08
N PHE A 169 -5.01 -21.73 3.29
CA PHE A 169 -6.37 -22.21 3.17
C PHE A 169 -6.78 -22.84 4.50
N GLU A 170 -7.78 -22.24 5.14
CA GLU A 170 -8.39 -22.70 6.38
C GLU A 170 -9.68 -23.45 6.06
N LEU A 171 -9.77 -24.73 6.43
CA LEU A 171 -11.00 -25.51 6.29
C LEU A 171 -12.05 -24.97 7.27
N VAL A 172 -13.15 -24.44 6.77
CA VAL A 172 -14.26 -23.91 7.58
C VAL A 172 -15.37 -24.93 7.74
N THR A 173 -15.74 -25.56 6.62
CA THR A 173 -16.70 -26.68 6.55
C THR A 173 -16.21 -27.64 5.48
N PRO A 174 -16.65 -28.91 5.47
CA PRO A 174 -16.28 -29.83 4.41
C PRO A 174 -16.48 -29.22 3.02
N GLY A 175 -15.42 -29.21 2.21
CA GLY A 175 -15.42 -28.66 0.86
C GLY A 175 -15.36 -27.13 0.76
N PHE A 176 -15.31 -26.38 1.87
CA PHE A 176 -15.20 -24.93 1.84
C PHE A 176 -14.02 -24.41 2.66
N TYR A 177 -13.16 -23.64 2.01
CA TYR A 177 -11.96 -23.07 2.61
C TYR A 177 -12.00 -21.55 2.57
N ARG A 178 -11.59 -20.93 3.68
CA ARG A 178 -11.26 -19.51 3.72
C ARG A 178 -9.82 -19.31 3.26
N VAL A 179 -9.58 -18.32 2.42
CA VAL A 179 -8.27 -18.11 1.79
C VAL A 179 -7.63 -16.84 2.29
N TYR A 180 -6.38 -16.93 2.70
CA TYR A 180 -5.62 -15.82 3.28
C TYR A 180 -4.34 -15.54 2.51
N PHE A 181 -4.03 -14.26 2.39
CA PHE A 181 -2.67 -13.79 2.14
C PHE A 181 -2.16 -13.10 3.40
N ARG A 182 -1.16 -13.72 4.05
CA ARG A 182 -0.73 -13.34 5.40
C ARG A 182 -1.93 -13.30 6.36
N ASP A 183 -2.16 -12.19 7.04
CA ASP A 183 -3.26 -12.02 7.98
C ASP A 183 -4.56 -11.53 7.32
N MET A 184 -4.55 -11.32 6.00
CA MET A 184 -5.71 -10.79 5.28
C MET A 184 -6.50 -11.90 4.62
N GLU A 185 -7.79 -12.02 4.95
CA GLU A 185 -8.72 -12.84 4.20
C GLU A 185 -8.94 -12.25 2.81
N ILE A 186 -8.66 -13.04 1.77
CA ILE A 186 -8.81 -12.63 0.37
C ILE A 186 -10.04 -13.22 -0.30
N GLY A 187 -10.64 -14.24 0.29
CA GLY A 187 -11.84 -14.88 -0.26
C GLY A 187 -12.08 -16.28 0.27
N GLY A 188 -12.91 -17.00 -0.43
CA GLY A 188 -13.24 -18.40 -0.15
C GLY A 188 -13.09 -19.30 -1.38
N LEU A 189 -12.67 -20.53 -1.17
CA LEU A 189 -12.61 -21.59 -2.17
C LEU A 189 -13.69 -22.62 -1.88
N ASN A 190 -14.56 -22.86 -2.85
CA ASN A 190 -15.45 -24.01 -2.86
C ASN A 190 -14.78 -25.14 -3.65
N GLU A 191 -14.50 -26.24 -2.99
CA GLU A 191 -13.79 -27.38 -3.54
C GLU A 191 -14.65 -28.19 -4.52
N GLU A 192 -15.95 -28.30 -4.29
CA GLU A 192 -16.87 -29.01 -5.17
C GLU A 192 -17.08 -28.26 -6.49
N GLU A 193 -17.21 -26.92 -6.40
CA GLU A 193 -17.34 -26.08 -7.59
C GLU A 193 -15.98 -25.81 -8.26
N LEU A 194 -14.86 -26.18 -7.63
CA LEU A 194 -13.49 -25.81 -8.03
C LEU A 194 -13.36 -24.31 -8.31
N ARG A 195 -13.97 -23.50 -7.45
CA ARG A 195 -14.12 -22.07 -7.69
C ARG A 195 -13.70 -21.23 -6.47
N PHE A 196 -12.84 -20.24 -6.74
CA PHE A 196 -12.52 -19.18 -5.81
C PHE A 196 -13.47 -17.99 -5.97
N ARG A 197 -13.91 -17.42 -4.85
CA ARG A 197 -14.71 -16.18 -4.80
C ARG A 197 -14.01 -15.18 -3.88
N ALA A 198 -13.79 -13.97 -4.39
CA ALA A 198 -13.18 -12.89 -3.62
C ALA A 198 -14.01 -12.55 -2.37
N ALA A 199 -13.34 -12.20 -1.28
CA ALA A 199 -13.99 -11.56 -0.14
C ALA A 199 -14.66 -10.25 -0.60
N ARG A 200 -15.73 -9.84 0.08
CA ARG A 200 -16.31 -8.51 -0.17
C ARG A 200 -15.28 -7.47 0.27
N ARG A 201 -15.09 -6.42 -0.54
CA ARG A 201 -14.25 -5.29 -0.13
C ARG A 201 -14.75 -4.79 1.22
N LEU A 202 -13.86 -4.76 2.21
CA LEU A 202 -14.08 -3.98 3.41
C LEU A 202 -14.06 -2.50 2.97
N THR A 203 -15.22 -1.88 2.99
CA THR A 203 -15.42 -0.45 2.69
C THR A 203 -14.96 0.40 3.87
#